data_2ae34b4b57c28fa23bfde781742cbcda
#
_entry.id   2ae34b4b57c28fa23bfde781742cbcda
#
_cell.length_a   1.000
_cell.length_b   1.000
_cell.length_c   1.000
_cell.angle_alpha   90.00
_cell.angle_beta   90.00
_cell.angle_gamma   90.00
#
_symmetry.space_group_name_H-M   'P 1'
#
loop_
_entity.id
_entity.type
_entity.pdbx_description
1 polymer ?
#
loop_
_entity_poly.entity_id
_entity_poly.type
_entity_poly.pdbx_seq_one_letter_code
_entity_poly.pdbx_strand_id
1 'polypeptide(L)'
;MGILCGTFGINVGHELGHRKSVFEQFLAMLLLLTSLYTHFFIEHNKGHHAHVATDEDPSSAILGQSIYSFWPQTVFGTYFKAWKINLAELKKRGLGFFSFQNEMLLFTCAQLISIAIIGFYFGFNTLSFFLVSATIGALLLETVNYIEHYGLKRKRNPNGNFERVLPKHSWNSNHLLGRLMLFELSRHSDHHYLASRKYQILRHHDDAPQMPTGYPGMIVLALFPPIWFRVMNRQIKKYESIISA
;
A
#
# COMPACT_ATOMS: atom_id res chain seq x y z
N MET A 1 -8.21 5.33 17.56
CA MET A 1 -6.74 5.42 17.31
C MET A 1 -6.35 4.72 16.01
N GLY A 2 -6.65 3.43 15.79
CA GLY A 2 -6.23 2.69 14.58
C GLY A 2 -6.59 3.35 13.25
N ILE A 3 -7.80 3.91 13.12
CA ILE A 3 -8.20 4.67 11.91
C ILE A 3 -7.29 5.89 11.69
N LEU A 4 -6.93 6.61 12.75
CA LEU A 4 -6.02 7.75 12.64
C LEU A 4 -4.61 7.31 12.24
N CYS A 5 -4.12 6.19 12.79
CA CYS A 5 -2.83 5.62 12.41
C CYS A 5 -2.84 5.21 10.91
N GLY A 6 -3.89 4.57 10.42
CA GLY A 6 -4.00 4.18 9.02
C GLY A 6 -4.20 5.39 8.08
N THR A 7 -5.11 6.32 8.42
CA THR A 7 -5.45 7.45 7.55
C THR A 7 -4.37 8.52 7.50
N PHE A 8 -3.77 8.86 8.64
CA PHE A 8 -2.77 9.93 8.71
C PHE A 8 -1.36 9.37 8.92
N GLY A 9 -1.17 8.43 9.87
CA GLY A 9 0.15 7.88 10.17
C GLY A 9 0.77 7.17 8.97
N ILE A 10 0.12 6.14 8.46
CA ILE A 10 0.66 5.36 7.33
C ILE A 10 0.68 6.20 6.04
N ASN A 11 -0.36 6.98 5.76
CA ASN A 11 -0.42 7.76 4.54
C ASN A 11 0.67 8.85 4.48
N VAL A 12 0.92 9.57 5.59
CA VAL A 12 2.05 10.51 5.67
C VAL A 12 3.38 9.75 5.64
N GLY A 13 3.47 8.61 6.33
CA GLY A 13 4.66 7.73 6.26
C GLY A 13 4.95 7.23 4.84
N HIS A 14 3.93 6.89 4.08
CA HIS A 14 4.01 6.53 2.66
C HIS A 14 4.60 7.69 1.82
N GLU A 15 4.03 8.89 1.94
CA GLU A 15 4.51 10.08 1.22
C GLU A 15 5.97 10.43 1.56
N LEU A 16 6.33 10.42 2.85
CA LEU A 16 7.70 10.68 3.30
C LEU A 16 8.66 9.56 2.88
N GLY A 17 8.17 8.34 2.78
CA GLY A 17 8.95 7.18 2.32
C GLY A 17 9.44 7.29 0.88
N HIS A 18 8.75 8.05 0.02
CA HIS A 18 9.18 8.35 -1.35
C HIS A 18 10.21 9.47 -1.45
N ARG A 19 10.54 10.13 -0.35
CA ARG A 19 11.49 11.24 -0.35
C ARG A 19 12.94 10.76 -0.37
N LYS A 20 13.85 11.61 -0.89
CA LYS A 20 15.29 11.34 -0.92
C LYS A 20 16.01 11.71 0.39
N SER A 21 15.37 12.53 1.21
CA SER A 21 15.92 12.99 2.49
C SER A 21 15.91 11.85 3.51
N VAL A 22 17.06 11.54 4.08
CA VAL A 22 17.19 10.53 5.16
C VAL A 22 16.34 10.90 6.38
N PHE A 23 16.21 12.18 6.68
CA PHE A 23 15.38 12.65 7.78
C PHE A 23 13.89 12.41 7.52
N GLU A 24 13.40 12.68 6.29
CA GLU A 24 12.01 12.39 5.93
C GLU A 24 11.72 10.87 5.95
N GLN A 25 12.65 10.05 5.47
CA GLN A 25 12.54 8.60 5.55
C GLN A 25 12.54 8.09 7.00
N PHE A 26 13.35 8.68 7.87
CA PHE A 26 13.32 8.36 9.31
C PHE A 26 11.95 8.69 9.93
N LEU A 27 11.38 9.85 9.62
CA LEU A 27 10.02 10.20 10.06
C LEU A 27 8.97 9.23 9.50
N ALA A 28 9.12 8.79 8.25
CA ALA A 28 8.28 7.75 7.67
C ALA A 28 8.31 6.46 8.50
N MET A 29 9.52 6.02 8.91
CA MET A 29 9.66 4.82 9.74
C MET A 29 8.97 4.96 11.09
N LEU A 30 9.07 6.11 11.76
CA LEU A 30 8.38 6.36 13.04
C LEU A 30 6.86 6.30 12.88
N LEU A 31 6.32 6.85 11.80
CA LEU A 31 4.90 6.81 11.51
C LEU A 31 4.42 5.36 11.21
N LEU A 32 5.16 4.63 10.38
CA LEU A 32 4.85 3.23 10.06
C LEU A 32 4.97 2.31 11.29
N LEU A 33 5.85 2.65 12.23
CA LEU A 33 6.01 1.90 13.49
C LEU A 33 4.76 1.98 14.37
N THR A 34 3.97 3.05 14.30
CA THR A 34 2.70 3.17 15.03
C THR A 34 1.68 2.09 14.66
N SER A 35 1.82 1.52 13.48
CA SER A 35 0.99 0.41 12.98
C SER A 35 1.76 -0.90 12.85
N LEU A 36 2.99 -0.99 13.39
CA LEU A 36 3.90 -2.14 13.27
C LEU A 36 4.06 -2.61 11.80
N TYR A 37 4.09 -1.65 10.87
CA TYR A 37 4.04 -1.93 9.43
C TYR A 37 5.24 -1.35 8.67
N THR A 38 6.42 -1.32 9.31
CA THR A 38 7.65 -0.68 8.79
C THR A 38 8.19 -1.36 7.52
N HIS A 39 7.94 -2.66 7.32
CA HIS A 39 8.33 -3.39 6.10
C HIS A 39 7.69 -2.80 4.83
N PHE A 40 6.56 -2.11 4.96
CA PHE A 40 5.90 -1.38 3.90
C PHE A 40 6.85 -0.41 3.18
N PHE A 41 7.78 0.23 3.90
CA PHE A 41 8.77 1.11 3.29
C PHE A 41 9.59 0.43 2.19
N ILE A 42 10.05 -0.81 2.43
CA ILE A 42 10.86 -1.55 1.45
C ILE A 42 9.97 -2.11 0.35
N GLU A 43 8.90 -2.80 0.75
CA GLU A 43 8.06 -3.49 -0.20
C GLU A 43 7.34 -2.51 -1.12
N HIS A 44 6.76 -1.45 -0.59
CA HIS A 44 6.04 -0.46 -1.39
C HIS A 44 6.96 0.23 -2.40
N ASN A 45 8.11 0.74 -1.97
CA ASN A 45 9.03 1.48 -2.83
C ASN A 45 9.73 0.59 -3.88
N LYS A 46 10.07 -0.64 -3.55
CA LYS A 46 10.91 -1.52 -4.38
C LYS A 46 10.16 -2.72 -4.94
N GLY A 47 9.07 -3.12 -4.31
CA GLY A 47 8.24 -4.26 -4.69
C GLY A 47 6.97 -3.84 -5.43
N HIS A 48 6.04 -3.20 -4.74
CA HIS A 48 4.73 -2.81 -5.24
C HIS A 48 4.81 -1.88 -6.46
N HIS A 49 5.54 -0.77 -6.40
CA HIS A 49 5.70 0.15 -7.54
C HIS A 49 6.28 -0.51 -8.78
N ALA A 50 7.15 -1.50 -8.62
CA ALA A 50 7.70 -2.26 -9.74
C ALA A 50 6.69 -3.26 -10.33
N HIS A 51 5.87 -3.88 -9.49
CA HIS A 51 5.04 -5.04 -9.84
C HIS A 51 3.53 -4.79 -9.78
N VAL A 52 3.08 -3.55 -9.49
CA VAL A 52 1.66 -3.19 -9.41
C VAL A 52 0.87 -3.73 -10.61
N ALA A 53 -0.33 -4.23 -10.36
CA ALA A 53 -1.22 -4.85 -11.35
C ALA A 53 -0.59 -6.06 -12.07
N THR A 54 0.27 -6.83 -11.40
CA THR A 54 0.80 -8.11 -11.87
C THR A 54 0.59 -9.21 -10.83
N ASP A 55 0.74 -10.47 -11.25
CA ASP A 55 0.63 -11.62 -10.35
C ASP A 55 1.82 -11.71 -9.35
N GLU A 56 2.87 -10.88 -9.52
CA GLU A 56 4.03 -10.80 -8.65
C GLU A 56 3.86 -9.79 -7.50
N ASP A 57 2.73 -9.07 -7.50
CA ASP A 57 2.41 -8.07 -6.50
C ASP A 57 1.35 -8.56 -5.51
N PRO A 58 1.70 -8.85 -4.25
CA PRO A 58 0.71 -9.27 -3.25
C PRO A 58 -0.32 -8.19 -2.90
N SER A 59 -0.02 -6.91 -3.18
CA SER A 59 -0.91 -5.77 -2.94
C SER A 59 -1.85 -5.46 -4.12
N SER A 60 -1.82 -6.25 -5.19
CA SER A 60 -2.77 -6.13 -6.31
C SER A 60 -3.86 -7.19 -6.20
N ALA A 61 -5.09 -6.76 -5.94
CA ALA A 61 -6.23 -7.67 -5.81
C ALA A 61 -6.72 -8.15 -7.18
N ILE A 62 -6.93 -9.47 -7.32
CA ILE A 62 -7.45 -10.05 -8.55
C ILE A 62 -8.98 -9.87 -8.66
N LEU A 63 -9.48 -9.90 -9.88
CA LEU A 63 -10.92 -9.83 -10.14
C LEU A 63 -11.67 -10.98 -9.45
N GLY A 64 -12.71 -10.65 -8.70
CA GLY A 64 -13.51 -11.63 -7.94
C GLY A 64 -12.94 -12.00 -6.57
N GLN A 65 -11.80 -11.48 -6.18
CA GLN A 65 -11.23 -11.69 -4.86
C GLN A 65 -11.95 -10.84 -3.81
N SER A 66 -12.34 -11.45 -2.69
CA SER A 66 -12.91 -10.70 -1.55
C SER A 66 -11.81 -10.01 -0.75
N ILE A 67 -12.15 -8.90 -0.09
CA ILE A 67 -11.22 -8.20 0.80
C ILE A 67 -10.72 -9.11 1.93
N TYR A 68 -11.56 -10.01 2.42
CA TYR A 68 -11.24 -10.92 3.52
C TYR A 68 -10.20 -12.00 3.13
N SER A 69 -10.15 -12.38 1.85
CA SER A 69 -9.08 -13.26 1.32
C SER A 69 -7.86 -12.47 0.87
N PHE A 70 -8.03 -11.19 0.54
CA PHE A 70 -6.93 -10.30 0.17
C PHE A 70 -6.07 -9.90 1.37
N TRP A 71 -6.69 -9.56 2.51
CA TRP A 71 -5.94 -9.13 3.70
C TRP A 71 -4.81 -10.10 4.13
N PRO A 72 -5.05 -11.40 4.34
CA PRO A 72 -3.95 -12.31 4.67
C PRO A 72 -2.93 -12.42 3.55
N GLN A 73 -3.37 -12.45 2.27
CA GLN A 73 -2.45 -12.48 1.13
C GLN A 73 -1.49 -11.30 1.15
N THR A 74 -2.00 -10.08 1.29
CA THR A 74 -1.19 -8.88 1.21
C THR A 74 -0.32 -8.70 2.46
N VAL A 75 -0.87 -8.86 3.67
CA VAL A 75 -0.12 -8.67 4.91
C VAL A 75 1.08 -9.61 5.00
N PHE A 76 0.89 -10.91 4.73
CA PHE A 76 2.00 -11.86 4.75
C PHE A 76 2.86 -11.77 3.49
N GLY A 77 2.24 -11.59 2.33
CA GLY A 77 2.94 -11.50 1.06
C GLY A 77 3.93 -10.34 1.00
N THR A 78 3.51 -9.15 1.42
CA THR A 78 4.36 -7.95 1.46
C THR A 78 5.49 -8.08 2.47
N TYR A 79 5.22 -8.66 3.64
CA TYR A 79 6.25 -8.92 4.66
C TYR A 79 7.36 -9.85 4.14
N PHE A 80 6.99 -10.99 3.56
CA PHE A 80 7.97 -11.93 3.02
C PHE A 80 8.68 -11.36 1.78
N LYS A 81 7.98 -10.59 0.95
CA LYS A 81 8.57 -9.93 -0.21
C LYS A 81 9.58 -8.85 0.20
N ALA A 82 9.28 -8.07 1.25
CA ALA A 82 10.23 -7.11 1.82
C ALA A 82 11.53 -7.79 2.28
N TRP A 83 11.43 -8.92 3.01
CA TRP A 83 12.60 -9.72 3.38
C TRP A 83 13.38 -10.20 2.16
N LYS A 84 12.69 -10.74 1.15
CA LYS A 84 13.34 -11.23 -0.09
C LYS A 84 14.09 -10.10 -0.81
N ILE A 85 13.49 -8.92 -0.93
CA ILE A 85 14.10 -7.74 -1.55
C ILE A 85 15.34 -7.33 -0.76
N ASN A 86 15.21 -7.14 0.55
CA ASN A 86 16.29 -6.68 1.40
C ASN A 86 17.49 -7.67 1.42
N LEU A 87 17.22 -8.97 1.55
CA LEU A 87 18.28 -10.00 1.52
C LEU A 87 18.99 -10.07 0.16
N ALA A 88 18.26 -9.89 -0.94
CA ALA A 88 18.86 -9.83 -2.27
C ALA A 88 19.78 -8.60 -2.43
N GLU A 89 19.41 -7.46 -1.85
CA GLU A 89 20.26 -6.25 -1.84
C GLU A 89 21.53 -6.44 -0.99
N LEU A 90 21.39 -7.02 0.20
CA LEU A 90 22.54 -7.35 1.05
C LEU A 90 23.51 -8.28 0.32
N LYS A 91 22.99 -9.33 -0.30
CA LYS A 91 23.82 -10.27 -1.10
C LYS A 91 24.57 -9.58 -2.23
N LYS A 92 23.91 -8.66 -2.97
CA LYS A 92 24.57 -7.87 -4.03
C LYS A 92 25.69 -6.97 -3.51
N ARG A 93 25.59 -6.53 -2.25
CA ARG A 93 26.63 -5.72 -1.57
C ARG A 93 27.68 -6.55 -0.85
N GLY A 94 27.61 -7.88 -0.89
CA GLY A 94 28.52 -8.77 -0.15
C GLY A 94 28.35 -8.73 1.38
N LEU A 95 27.15 -8.34 1.86
CA LEU A 95 26.85 -8.19 3.28
C LEU A 95 26.10 -9.39 3.83
N GLY A 96 26.37 -9.74 5.09
CA GLY A 96 25.69 -10.82 5.81
C GLY A 96 24.35 -10.40 6.44
N PHE A 97 23.59 -11.40 6.90
CA PHE A 97 22.28 -11.21 7.54
C PHE A 97 22.32 -10.27 8.75
N PHE A 98 23.34 -10.36 9.60
CA PHE A 98 23.49 -9.52 10.80
C PHE A 98 24.15 -8.15 10.55
N SER A 99 24.22 -7.72 9.29
CA SER A 99 24.70 -6.38 8.95
C SER A 99 23.78 -5.30 9.51
N PHE A 100 24.34 -4.19 9.99
CA PHE A 100 23.58 -2.97 10.32
C PHE A 100 22.90 -2.33 9.10
N GLN A 101 23.18 -2.77 7.90
CA GLN A 101 22.49 -2.38 6.68
C GLN A 101 21.29 -3.29 6.36
N ASN A 102 21.00 -4.28 7.22
CA ASN A 102 19.78 -5.07 7.11
C ASN A 102 18.59 -4.30 7.68
N GLU A 103 17.94 -3.52 6.82
CA GLU A 103 16.80 -2.68 7.20
C GLU A 103 15.66 -3.53 7.80
N MET A 104 15.38 -4.72 7.23
CA MET A 104 14.33 -5.60 7.76
C MET A 104 14.63 -6.12 9.18
N LEU A 105 15.89 -6.41 9.47
CA LEU A 105 16.30 -6.79 10.82
C LEU A 105 16.12 -5.63 11.79
N LEU A 106 16.56 -4.42 11.41
CA LEU A 106 16.38 -3.20 12.22
C LEU A 106 14.90 -2.88 12.45
N PHE A 107 14.06 -3.00 11.43
CA PHE A 107 12.61 -2.78 11.54
C PHE A 107 11.95 -3.79 12.46
N THR A 108 12.31 -5.07 12.34
CA THR A 108 11.79 -6.13 13.23
C THR A 108 12.23 -5.88 14.69
N CYS A 109 13.49 -5.54 14.91
CA CYS A 109 13.98 -5.17 16.25
C CYS A 109 13.24 -3.95 16.81
N ALA A 110 13.05 -2.90 16.03
CA ALA A 110 12.32 -1.70 16.46
C ALA A 110 10.87 -2.01 16.85
N GLN A 111 10.18 -2.85 16.08
CA GLN A 111 8.82 -3.28 16.39
C GLN A 111 8.76 -4.09 17.68
N LEU A 112 9.66 -5.08 17.86
CA LEU A 112 9.73 -5.89 19.07
C LEU A 112 10.08 -5.06 20.32
N ILE A 113 11.02 -4.13 20.19
CA ILE A 113 11.38 -3.19 21.26
C ILE A 113 10.19 -2.31 21.63
N SER A 114 9.46 -1.79 20.66
CA SER A 114 8.27 -0.97 20.90
C SER A 114 7.18 -1.75 21.63
N ILE A 115 6.92 -2.98 21.22
CA ILE A 115 5.98 -3.89 21.91
C ILE A 115 6.43 -4.15 23.34
N ALA A 116 7.72 -4.45 23.55
CA ALA A 116 8.28 -4.72 24.88
C ALA A 116 8.19 -3.48 25.79
N ILE A 117 8.55 -2.29 25.28
CA ILE A 117 8.46 -1.03 26.02
C ILE A 117 7.00 -0.76 26.43
N ILE A 118 6.05 -0.86 25.51
CA ILE A 118 4.64 -0.60 25.79
C ILE A 118 4.13 -1.61 26.82
N GLY A 119 4.42 -2.89 26.66
CA GLY A 119 3.98 -3.92 27.59
C GLY A 119 4.58 -3.77 28.99
N PHE A 120 5.86 -3.44 29.07
CA PHE A 120 6.58 -3.30 30.34
C PHE A 120 6.19 -2.04 31.13
N TYR A 121 6.16 -0.88 30.46
CA TYR A 121 5.91 0.40 31.15
C TYR A 121 4.43 0.75 31.29
N PHE A 122 3.57 0.33 30.35
CA PHE A 122 2.16 0.72 30.33
C PHE A 122 1.20 -0.44 30.59
N GLY A 123 1.72 -1.65 30.71
CA GLY A 123 0.96 -2.85 31.07
C GLY A 123 0.17 -3.48 29.92
N PHE A 124 -0.38 -4.66 30.19
CA PHE A 124 -1.02 -5.53 29.19
C PHE A 124 -2.22 -4.89 28.50
N ASN A 125 -3.05 -4.15 29.22
CA ASN A 125 -4.23 -3.51 28.62
C ASN A 125 -3.82 -2.48 27.56
N THR A 126 -2.84 -1.62 27.86
CA THR A 126 -2.33 -0.62 26.89
C THR A 126 -1.69 -1.31 25.69
N LEU A 127 -0.91 -2.37 25.91
CA LEU A 127 -0.35 -3.17 24.83
C LEU A 127 -1.44 -3.76 23.94
N SER A 128 -2.49 -4.33 24.53
CA SER A 128 -3.61 -4.89 23.76
C SER A 128 -4.31 -3.83 22.90
N PHE A 129 -4.57 -2.65 23.44
CA PHE A 129 -5.13 -1.52 22.68
C PHE A 129 -4.19 -1.06 21.56
N PHE A 130 -2.88 -1.04 21.81
CA PHE A 130 -1.90 -0.69 20.79
C PHE A 130 -1.90 -1.71 19.65
N LEU A 131 -1.86 -3.01 19.93
CA LEU A 131 -1.85 -4.07 18.93
C LEU A 131 -3.13 -4.06 18.08
N VAL A 132 -4.30 -3.88 18.72
CA VAL A 132 -5.58 -3.74 18.00
C VAL A 132 -5.56 -2.49 17.11
N SER A 133 -5.07 -1.35 17.62
CA SER A 133 -4.96 -0.13 16.84
C SER A 133 -3.99 -0.27 15.66
N ALA A 134 -2.85 -0.92 15.85
CA ALA A 134 -1.87 -1.19 14.81
C ALA A 134 -2.46 -2.08 13.70
N THR A 135 -3.16 -3.15 14.11
CA THR A 135 -3.85 -4.05 13.18
C THR A 135 -4.90 -3.32 12.35
N ILE A 136 -5.74 -2.48 12.99
CA ILE A 136 -6.74 -1.68 12.26
C ILE A 136 -6.05 -0.74 11.27
N GLY A 137 -4.95 -0.09 11.66
CA GLY A 137 -4.18 0.80 10.77
C GLY A 137 -3.62 0.06 9.56
N ALA A 138 -3.00 -1.10 9.76
CA ALA A 138 -2.48 -1.94 8.70
C ALA A 138 -3.60 -2.44 7.77
N LEU A 139 -4.69 -2.98 8.31
CA LEU A 139 -5.81 -3.46 7.50
C LEU A 139 -6.51 -2.33 6.73
N LEU A 140 -6.52 -1.11 7.26
CA LEU A 140 -7.05 0.04 6.53
C LEU A 140 -6.17 0.39 5.33
N LEU A 141 -4.84 0.40 5.48
CA LEU A 141 -3.92 0.54 4.34
C LEU A 141 -4.16 -0.54 3.29
N GLU A 142 -4.24 -1.81 3.72
CA GLU A 142 -4.44 -2.90 2.76
C GLU A 142 -5.83 -2.86 2.10
N THR A 143 -6.82 -2.28 2.77
CA THR A 143 -8.10 -1.98 2.15
C THR A 143 -7.96 -0.90 1.08
N VAL A 144 -7.09 0.09 1.29
CA VAL A 144 -6.78 1.10 0.28
C VAL A 144 -6.09 0.45 -0.92
N ASN A 145 -5.06 -0.38 -0.72
CA ASN A 145 -4.42 -1.16 -1.80
C ASN A 145 -5.44 -2.02 -2.57
N TYR A 146 -6.37 -2.67 -1.85
CA TYR A 146 -7.43 -3.46 -2.47
C TYR A 146 -8.29 -2.63 -3.44
N ILE A 147 -8.79 -1.47 -3.00
CA ILE A 147 -9.67 -0.63 -3.83
C ILE A 147 -8.92 0.03 -4.99
N GLU A 148 -7.62 0.28 -4.84
CA GLU A 148 -6.77 0.94 -5.83
C GLU A 148 -6.37 0.02 -6.99
N HIS A 149 -6.31 -1.29 -6.76
CA HIS A 149 -5.76 -2.23 -7.75
C HIS A 149 -6.71 -3.37 -8.13
N TYR A 150 -7.93 -3.41 -7.56
CA TYR A 150 -8.89 -4.49 -7.80
C TYR A 150 -9.14 -4.73 -9.29
N GLY A 151 -8.82 -5.95 -9.74
CA GLY A 151 -9.14 -6.47 -11.07
C GLY A 151 -8.34 -5.87 -12.24
N LEU A 152 -7.42 -4.94 -11.99
CA LEU A 152 -6.58 -4.35 -13.04
C LEU A 152 -5.34 -5.24 -13.29
N LYS A 153 -4.93 -5.36 -14.56
CA LYS A 153 -3.77 -6.17 -14.94
C LYS A 153 -2.90 -5.49 -15.99
N ARG A 154 -1.58 -5.58 -15.78
CA ARG A 154 -0.57 -5.21 -16.78
C ARG A 154 -0.38 -6.35 -17.77
N LYS A 155 -0.25 -5.99 -19.04
CA LYS A 155 0.02 -6.95 -20.11
C LYS A 155 1.51 -7.30 -20.14
N ARG A 156 1.83 -8.53 -20.57
CA ARG A 156 3.20 -8.91 -20.90
C ARG A 156 3.50 -8.56 -22.36
N ASN A 157 4.67 -7.99 -22.57
CA ASN A 157 5.21 -7.73 -23.90
C ASN A 157 5.68 -9.06 -24.54
N PRO A 158 5.90 -9.10 -25.87
CA PRO A 158 6.44 -10.28 -26.56
C PRO A 158 7.75 -10.83 -25.95
N ASN A 159 8.54 -9.98 -25.31
CA ASN A 159 9.79 -10.34 -24.64
C ASN A 159 9.57 -10.94 -23.21
N GLY A 160 8.34 -11.21 -22.81
CA GLY A 160 7.99 -11.75 -21.51
C GLY A 160 7.96 -10.74 -20.34
N ASN A 161 8.42 -9.52 -20.54
CA ASN A 161 8.41 -8.46 -19.54
C ASN A 161 7.02 -7.79 -19.46
N PHE A 162 6.66 -7.29 -18.28
CA PHE A 162 5.46 -6.48 -18.13
C PHE A 162 5.62 -5.11 -18.83
N GLU A 163 4.54 -4.59 -19.40
CA GLU A 163 4.50 -3.21 -19.87
C GLU A 163 4.82 -2.23 -18.73
N ARG A 164 5.31 -1.03 -19.08
CA ARG A 164 5.55 0.03 -18.06
C ARG A 164 4.26 0.35 -17.29
N VAL A 165 4.39 0.74 -16.04
CA VAL A 165 3.27 1.27 -15.25
C VAL A 165 2.72 2.53 -15.91
N LEU A 166 1.43 2.56 -16.14
CA LEU A 166 0.68 3.65 -16.74
C LEU A 166 -0.52 4.00 -15.85
N PRO A 167 -1.12 5.19 -15.98
CA PRO A 167 -2.30 5.58 -15.19
C PRO A 167 -3.46 4.58 -15.23
N LYS A 168 -3.59 3.84 -16.32
CA LYS A 168 -4.62 2.79 -16.51
C LYS A 168 -4.50 1.58 -15.56
N HIS A 169 -3.41 1.45 -14.81
CA HIS A 169 -3.14 0.30 -13.94
C HIS A 169 -3.50 0.53 -12.48
N SER A 170 -4.14 1.67 -12.17
CA SER A 170 -4.63 1.99 -10.83
C SER A 170 -5.95 2.72 -10.92
N TRP A 171 -6.89 2.38 -10.04
CA TRP A 171 -8.14 3.12 -9.87
C TRP A 171 -7.85 4.50 -9.32
N ASN A 172 -8.49 5.51 -9.89
CA ASN A 172 -8.33 6.91 -9.55
C ASN A 172 -9.63 7.48 -8.96
N SER A 173 -9.53 8.45 -8.07
CA SER A 173 -10.68 9.18 -7.55
C SER A 173 -10.35 10.66 -7.42
N ASN A 174 -11.20 11.51 -8.01
CA ASN A 174 -11.07 12.97 -7.92
C ASN A 174 -12.08 13.60 -6.94
N HIS A 175 -12.74 12.79 -6.11
CA HIS A 175 -13.69 13.27 -5.11
C HIS A 175 -12.99 14.09 -4.03
N LEU A 176 -13.48 15.30 -3.79
CA LEU A 176 -12.86 16.34 -2.95
C LEU A 176 -12.53 15.82 -1.53
N LEU A 177 -13.50 15.15 -0.87
CA LEU A 177 -13.31 14.68 0.51
C LEU A 177 -12.16 13.68 0.62
N GLY A 178 -12.08 12.70 -0.30
CA GLY A 178 -10.98 11.73 -0.33
C GLY A 178 -9.63 12.39 -0.56
N ARG A 179 -9.57 13.36 -1.47
CA ARG A 179 -8.36 14.12 -1.77
C ARG A 179 -7.85 14.89 -0.56
N LEU A 180 -8.73 15.62 0.12
CA LEU A 180 -8.35 16.42 1.30
C LEU A 180 -7.95 15.53 2.49
N MET A 181 -8.70 14.46 2.77
CA MET A 181 -8.41 13.56 3.89
C MET A 181 -7.15 12.72 3.70
N LEU A 182 -6.81 12.37 2.45
CA LEU A 182 -5.71 11.44 2.13
C LEU A 182 -4.54 12.14 1.42
N PHE A 183 -4.39 13.46 1.57
CA PHE A 183 -3.28 14.20 0.98
C PHE A 183 -3.10 13.87 -0.52
N GLU A 184 -4.18 14.01 -1.29
CA GLU A 184 -4.25 13.74 -2.73
C GLU A 184 -3.92 12.28 -3.15
N LEU A 185 -3.70 11.33 -2.22
CA LEU A 185 -3.39 9.93 -2.53
C LEU A 185 -4.45 9.29 -3.43
N SER A 186 -5.69 9.76 -3.38
CA SER A 186 -6.76 9.29 -4.25
C SER A 186 -6.52 9.56 -5.75
N ARG A 187 -5.53 10.39 -6.10
CA ARG A 187 -4.97 10.52 -7.44
C ARG A 187 -3.88 9.47 -7.69
N HIS A 188 -4.21 8.25 -7.34
CA HIS A 188 -3.29 7.12 -7.25
C HIS A 188 -2.67 6.71 -8.59
N SER A 189 -3.41 6.92 -9.67
CA SER A 189 -2.90 6.68 -11.02
C SER A 189 -1.64 7.50 -11.34
N ASP A 190 -1.60 8.77 -10.93
CA ASP A 190 -0.44 9.63 -11.14
C ASP A 190 0.69 9.34 -10.17
N HIS A 191 0.35 8.92 -8.94
CA HIS A 191 1.31 8.45 -7.95
C HIS A 191 2.11 7.26 -8.48
N HIS A 192 1.44 6.23 -9.02
CA HIS A 192 2.13 5.09 -9.63
C HIS A 192 2.87 5.42 -10.92
N TYR A 193 2.34 6.35 -11.72
CA TYR A 193 3.01 6.79 -12.94
C TYR A 193 4.34 7.48 -12.67
N LEU A 194 4.42 8.30 -11.59
CA LEU A 194 5.63 8.99 -11.16
C LEU A 194 5.70 9.12 -9.63
N ALA A 195 6.15 8.08 -8.93
CA ALA A 195 6.21 8.00 -7.47
C ALA A 195 7.03 9.10 -6.78
N SER A 196 7.97 9.73 -7.47
CA SER A 196 8.76 10.86 -6.93
C SER A 196 7.99 12.18 -6.90
N ARG A 197 6.78 12.25 -7.50
CA ARG A 197 5.95 13.44 -7.50
C ARG A 197 5.36 13.67 -6.12
N LYS A 198 5.47 14.90 -5.62
CA LYS A 198 4.89 15.28 -4.33
C LYS A 198 3.37 15.28 -4.41
N TYR A 199 2.70 14.91 -3.31
CA TYR A 199 1.24 14.82 -3.26
C TYR A 199 0.52 16.11 -3.71
N GLN A 200 1.07 17.29 -3.38
CA GLN A 200 0.47 18.58 -3.71
C GLN A 200 0.30 18.84 -5.22
N ILE A 201 1.08 18.13 -6.03
CA ILE A 201 1.11 18.32 -7.50
C ILE A 201 0.70 17.06 -8.28
N LEU A 202 0.08 16.08 -7.60
CA LEU A 202 -0.51 14.92 -8.25
C LEU A 202 -1.63 15.35 -9.19
N ARG A 203 -1.64 14.77 -10.37
CA ARG A 203 -2.55 15.10 -11.47
C ARG A 203 -3.74 14.14 -11.50
N HIS A 204 -4.86 14.66 -11.97
CA HIS A 204 -5.96 13.82 -12.38
C HIS A 204 -5.70 13.30 -13.80
N HIS A 205 -6.01 12.03 -14.02
CA HIS A 205 -5.94 11.39 -15.34
C HIS A 205 -7.36 10.93 -15.71
N ASP A 206 -7.95 11.58 -16.71
CA ASP A 206 -9.32 11.27 -17.19
C ASP A 206 -9.39 9.91 -17.89
N ASP A 207 -8.27 9.46 -18.46
CA ASP A 207 -8.10 8.16 -19.13
C ASP A 207 -7.84 7.00 -18.15
N ALA A 208 -7.56 7.29 -16.87
CA ALA A 208 -7.44 6.26 -15.83
C ALA A 208 -8.82 5.71 -15.42
N PRO A 209 -8.90 4.46 -14.94
CA PRO A 209 -10.15 3.93 -14.41
C PRO A 209 -10.60 4.73 -13.18
N GLN A 210 -11.85 5.21 -13.20
CA GLN A 210 -12.41 6.07 -12.14
C GLN A 210 -13.25 5.28 -11.18
N MET A 211 -13.01 5.46 -9.86
CA MET A 211 -13.86 4.90 -8.81
C MET A 211 -15.26 5.54 -8.84
N PRO A 212 -16.32 4.75 -8.57
CA PRO A 212 -17.69 5.27 -8.58
C PRO A 212 -17.99 6.28 -7.45
N THR A 213 -17.19 6.26 -6.39
CA THR A 213 -17.29 7.19 -5.26
C THR A 213 -15.90 7.49 -4.68
N GLY A 214 -15.81 8.39 -3.70
CA GLY A 214 -14.56 8.67 -2.98
C GLY A 214 -14.08 7.52 -2.10
N TYR A 215 -12.81 7.53 -1.71
CA TYR A 215 -12.17 6.47 -0.90
C TYR A 215 -12.96 6.04 0.34
N PRO A 216 -13.51 6.95 1.16
CA PRO A 216 -14.30 6.52 2.33
C PRO A 216 -15.47 5.61 1.95
N GLY A 217 -16.20 5.96 0.88
CA GLY A 217 -17.29 5.13 0.37
C GLY A 217 -16.82 3.82 -0.21
N MET A 218 -15.69 3.81 -0.93
CA MET A 218 -15.10 2.60 -1.51
C MET A 218 -14.58 1.65 -0.41
N ILE A 219 -13.96 2.17 0.64
CA ILE A 219 -13.50 1.38 1.79
C ILE A 219 -14.68 0.66 2.46
N VAL A 220 -15.77 1.40 2.74
CA VAL A 220 -16.97 0.80 3.32
C VAL A 220 -17.59 -0.23 2.36
N LEU A 221 -17.67 0.08 1.07
CA LEU A 221 -18.21 -0.82 0.05
C LEU A 221 -17.42 -2.13 -0.04
N ALA A 222 -16.09 -2.07 0.07
CA ALA A 222 -15.21 -3.24 0.00
C ALA A 222 -15.48 -4.25 1.13
N LEU A 223 -15.96 -3.80 2.30
CA LEU A 223 -16.33 -4.68 3.41
C LEU A 223 -17.57 -5.54 3.13
N PHE A 224 -18.30 -5.26 2.03
CA PHE A 224 -19.49 -6.01 1.60
C PHE A 224 -19.25 -6.65 0.22
N PRO A 225 -18.53 -7.79 0.12
CA PRO A 225 -18.11 -8.38 -1.14
C PRO A 225 -19.21 -8.59 -2.19
N PRO A 226 -20.45 -9.03 -1.86
CA PRO A 226 -21.49 -9.18 -2.86
C PRO A 226 -21.88 -7.86 -3.54
N ILE A 227 -21.87 -6.75 -2.80
CA ILE A 227 -22.18 -5.42 -3.33
C ILE A 227 -20.97 -4.89 -4.09
N TRP A 228 -19.77 -5.06 -3.52
CA TRP A 228 -18.50 -4.71 -4.15
C TRP A 228 -18.38 -5.31 -5.55
N PHE A 229 -18.56 -6.62 -5.67
CA PHE A 229 -18.45 -7.31 -6.96
C PHE A 229 -19.48 -6.80 -7.97
N ARG A 230 -20.72 -6.56 -7.53
CA ARG A 230 -21.75 -6.01 -8.42
C ARG A 230 -21.39 -4.64 -8.96
N VAL A 231 -20.82 -3.78 -8.12
CA VAL A 231 -20.44 -2.41 -8.49
C VAL A 231 -19.14 -2.43 -9.32
N MET A 232 -18.06 -3.00 -8.78
CA MET A 232 -16.74 -2.90 -9.40
C MET A 232 -16.57 -3.74 -10.66
N ASN A 233 -17.21 -4.90 -10.75
CA ASN A 233 -17.15 -5.68 -11.99
C ASN A 233 -17.88 -4.98 -13.16
N ARG A 234 -18.91 -4.17 -12.85
CA ARG A 234 -19.53 -3.29 -13.87
C ARG A 234 -18.59 -2.16 -14.29
N GLN A 235 -17.88 -1.56 -13.34
CA GLN A 235 -16.93 -0.50 -13.64
C GLN A 235 -15.75 -1.01 -14.49
N ILE A 236 -15.22 -2.20 -14.19
CA ILE A 236 -14.17 -2.84 -15.00
C ILE A 236 -14.67 -3.05 -16.43
N LYS A 237 -15.83 -3.67 -16.63
CA LYS A 237 -16.40 -3.89 -17.97
C LYS A 237 -16.62 -2.58 -18.74
N LYS A 238 -17.12 -1.55 -18.07
CA LYS A 238 -17.28 -0.22 -18.67
C LYS A 238 -15.92 0.36 -19.10
N TYR A 239 -14.91 0.25 -18.25
CA TYR A 239 -13.58 0.74 -18.53
C TYR A 239 -12.93 -0.01 -19.71
N GLU A 240 -13.01 -1.36 -19.71
CA GLU A 240 -12.51 -2.19 -20.80
C GLU A 240 -13.17 -1.86 -22.15
N SER A 241 -14.47 -1.57 -22.16
CA SER A 241 -15.17 -1.16 -23.39
C SER A 241 -14.70 0.19 -23.91
N ILE A 242 -14.29 1.13 -23.05
CA ILE A 242 -13.77 2.43 -23.43
C ILE A 242 -12.37 2.32 -24.06
N ILE A 243 -11.50 1.48 -23.50
CA ILE A 243 -10.11 1.33 -24.00
C ILE A 243 -10.00 0.43 -25.23
N SER A 244 -11.05 -0.31 -25.56
CA SER A 244 -11.12 -1.19 -26.75
C SER A 244 -11.83 -0.53 -27.96
N ALA A 245 -12.44 0.63 -27.77
CA ALA A 245 -13.09 1.43 -28.81
C ALA A 245 -12.13 2.43 -29.43
#